data_7cf70e0cbf9c6226146facfa0bc41bda
#
_entry.id   7cf70e0cbf9c6226146facfa0bc41bda
#
_cell.length_a   1.000
_cell.length_b   1.000
_cell.length_c   1.000
_cell.angle_alpha   90.00
_cell.angle_beta   90.00
_cell.angle_gamma   90.00
#
_symmetry.space_group_name_H-M   'P 1'
#
loop_
_entity.id
_entity.type
_entity.pdbx_description
1 polymer ?
#
loop_
_entity_poly.entity_id
_entity_poly.type
_entity_poly.pdbx_seq_one_letter_code
_entity_poly.pdbx_strand_id
1 'polypeptide(L)'
;MSKGEDSAPEPSRVRPATRAKREQILKAAVEIFGNKGFAGGTLADVAEQVGITHAGVLHHFGSKQKLLLEVLDYRDQADVQDLESKRIPYGPELFIHLVKTAFVNERRPGIVQAYTVLSAESVTDDHPGRPYFEHRYTVLRKDVADAFADLCAQEGVREPATVAAASAAILAVMDGLQLQWLLHPDVVELADATEFAIRAIVNAVLKPGPELASYVHDS
;
A
#
# COMPACT_ATOMS: atom_id res chain seq x y z
N MET A 1 35.49 31.63 36.02
CA MET A 1 34.07 31.27 35.81
C MET A 1 33.95 30.69 34.44
N SER A 2 34.11 29.38 34.32
CA SER A 2 34.05 28.65 33.07
C SER A 2 32.61 28.15 32.89
N LYS A 3 31.95 28.55 31.78
CA LYS A 3 30.66 28.04 31.40
C LYS A 3 30.83 26.64 30.77
N GLY A 4 30.21 25.64 31.41
CA GLY A 4 30.06 24.32 30.80
C GLY A 4 29.14 24.39 29.59
N GLU A 5 29.64 23.93 28.46
CA GLU A 5 28.83 23.66 27.25
C GLU A 5 28.01 22.42 27.49
N ASP A 6 26.70 22.62 27.51
CA ASP A 6 25.68 21.56 27.57
C ASP A 6 25.58 20.95 26.15
N SER A 7 26.28 19.85 25.93
CA SER A 7 26.20 19.12 24.65
C SER A 7 24.94 18.28 24.67
N ALA A 8 24.00 18.64 23.79
CA ALA A 8 22.81 17.84 23.48
C ALA A 8 23.22 16.41 23.10
N PRO A 9 22.49 15.36 23.55
CA PRO A 9 22.81 13.97 23.21
C PRO A 9 22.62 13.73 21.72
N GLU A 10 23.66 13.28 21.02
CA GLU A 10 23.58 12.82 19.64
C GLU A 10 22.52 11.71 19.50
N PRO A 11 21.73 11.69 18.39
CA PRO A 11 20.77 10.62 18.15
C PRO A 11 21.52 9.29 18.06
N SER A 12 21.15 8.37 18.93
CA SER A 12 21.71 7.01 19.05
C SER A 12 21.70 6.32 17.68
N ARG A 13 22.85 6.18 17.03
CA ARG A 13 23.03 5.38 15.82
C ARG A 13 22.71 3.92 16.16
N VAL A 14 21.52 3.44 15.72
CA VAL A 14 21.15 2.04 15.84
C VAL A 14 22.25 1.17 15.20
N ARG A 15 22.81 0.22 15.96
CA ARG A 15 23.91 -0.64 15.52
C ARG A 15 23.51 -1.41 14.25
N PRO A 16 24.38 -1.58 13.24
CA PRO A 16 24.09 -2.27 11.99
C PRO A 16 23.47 -3.65 12.18
N ALA A 17 23.94 -4.43 13.15
CA ALA A 17 23.40 -5.74 13.49
C ALA A 17 21.94 -5.67 13.98
N THR A 18 21.58 -4.64 14.74
CA THR A 18 20.21 -4.42 15.23
C THR A 18 19.27 -4.09 14.07
N ARG A 19 19.74 -3.29 13.10
CA ARG A 19 18.96 -2.95 11.90
C ARG A 19 18.72 -4.18 11.03
N ALA A 20 19.73 -4.99 10.75
CA ALA A 20 19.61 -6.22 9.98
C ALA A 20 18.64 -7.22 10.64
N LYS A 21 18.72 -7.37 11.98
CA LYS A 21 17.80 -8.25 12.71
C LYS A 21 16.36 -7.74 12.64
N ARG A 22 16.13 -6.42 12.77
CA ARG A 22 14.80 -5.82 12.65
C ARG A 22 14.20 -6.09 11.27
N GLU A 23 14.99 -5.96 10.20
CA GLU A 23 14.54 -6.26 8.83
C GLU A 23 14.19 -7.75 8.65
N GLN A 24 14.96 -8.68 9.23
CA GLN A 24 14.64 -10.10 9.23
C GLN A 24 13.29 -10.39 9.91
N ILE A 25 13.03 -9.75 11.05
CA ILE A 25 11.75 -9.88 11.76
C ILE A 25 10.59 -9.34 10.93
N LEU A 26 10.77 -8.19 10.26
CA LEU A 26 9.74 -7.61 9.38
C LEU A 26 9.41 -8.54 8.22
N LYS A 27 10.41 -9.10 7.54
CA LYS A 27 10.19 -10.07 6.44
C LYS A 27 9.44 -11.31 6.91
N ALA A 28 9.82 -11.87 8.06
CA ALA A 28 9.10 -12.99 8.65
C ALA A 28 7.65 -12.62 9.02
N ALA A 29 7.43 -11.41 9.56
CA ALA A 29 6.10 -10.94 9.90
C ALA A 29 5.21 -10.74 8.65
N VAL A 30 5.77 -10.26 7.53
CA VAL A 30 5.07 -10.19 6.24
C VAL A 30 4.55 -11.59 5.85
N GLU A 31 5.40 -12.62 5.90
CA GLU A 31 5.02 -13.99 5.54
C GLU A 31 3.98 -14.56 6.52
N ILE A 32 4.17 -14.39 7.82
CA ILE A 32 3.24 -14.91 8.84
C ILE A 32 1.88 -14.24 8.75
N PHE A 33 1.84 -12.92 8.64
CA PHE A 33 0.57 -12.19 8.53
C PHE A 33 -0.10 -12.39 7.17
N GLY A 34 0.67 -12.55 6.10
CA GLY A 34 0.13 -12.89 4.80
C GLY A 34 -0.53 -14.27 4.75
N ASN A 35 0.04 -15.26 5.46
CA ASN A 35 -0.47 -16.63 5.46
C ASN A 35 -1.55 -16.91 6.51
N LYS A 36 -1.48 -16.26 7.67
CA LYS A 36 -2.33 -16.55 8.83
C LYS A 36 -3.27 -15.39 9.21
N GLY A 37 -3.16 -14.26 8.55
CA GLY A 37 -3.79 -13.02 8.96
C GLY A 37 -3.19 -12.43 10.24
N PHE A 38 -3.69 -11.25 10.64
CA PHE A 38 -3.29 -10.66 11.92
C PHE A 38 -3.80 -11.47 13.11
N ALA A 39 -5.05 -11.95 13.08
CA ALA A 39 -5.62 -12.71 14.19
C ALA A 39 -4.85 -14.01 14.43
N GLY A 40 -4.58 -14.79 13.38
CA GLY A 40 -3.95 -16.12 13.44
C GLY A 40 -2.43 -16.10 13.60
N GLY A 41 -1.72 -15.11 13.03
CA GLY A 41 -0.27 -14.98 13.15
C GLY A 41 0.16 -14.53 14.55
N THR A 42 1.18 -15.14 15.15
CA THR A 42 1.66 -14.81 16.49
C THR A 42 3.10 -14.29 16.48
N LEU A 43 3.48 -13.54 17.53
CA LEU A 43 4.88 -13.15 17.71
C LEU A 43 5.80 -14.37 17.95
N ALA A 44 5.24 -15.48 18.45
CA ALA A 44 5.97 -16.73 18.61
C ALA A 44 6.30 -17.35 17.25
N ASP A 45 5.35 -17.37 16.30
CA ASP A 45 5.61 -17.83 14.92
C ASP A 45 6.73 -17.03 14.26
N VAL A 46 6.68 -15.70 14.41
CA VAL A 46 7.72 -14.79 13.87
C VAL A 46 9.08 -15.06 14.53
N ALA A 47 9.11 -15.23 15.85
CA ALA A 47 10.33 -15.52 16.62
C ALA A 47 10.97 -16.84 16.18
N GLU A 48 10.16 -17.88 16.02
CA GLU A 48 10.60 -19.22 15.54
C GLU A 48 11.21 -19.12 14.15
N GLN A 49 10.54 -18.45 13.20
CA GLN A 49 11.02 -18.30 11.82
C GLN A 49 12.37 -17.55 11.73
N VAL A 50 12.62 -16.58 12.63
CA VAL A 50 13.86 -15.79 12.65
C VAL A 50 14.95 -16.43 13.55
N GLY A 51 14.62 -17.49 14.31
CA GLY A 51 15.54 -18.15 15.23
C GLY A 51 15.90 -17.28 16.46
N ILE A 52 14.92 -16.56 17.00
CA ILE A 52 15.08 -15.76 18.24
C ILE A 52 13.98 -16.09 19.24
N THR A 53 14.04 -15.51 20.43
CA THR A 53 12.99 -15.67 21.43
C THR A 53 11.81 -14.70 21.16
N HIS A 54 10.61 -15.05 21.63
CA HIS A 54 9.46 -14.15 21.66
C HIS A 54 9.79 -12.80 22.34
N ALA A 55 10.54 -12.83 23.45
CA ALA A 55 11.02 -11.63 24.13
C ALA A 55 11.94 -10.79 23.22
N GLY A 56 12.73 -11.43 22.35
CA GLY A 56 13.56 -10.75 21.36
C GLY A 56 12.73 -9.96 20.34
N VAL A 57 11.62 -10.52 19.82
CA VAL A 57 10.70 -9.80 18.94
C VAL A 57 10.06 -8.63 19.67
N LEU A 58 9.58 -8.83 20.90
CA LEU A 58 9.00 -7.75 21.72
C LEU A 58 10.03 -6.64 22.02
N HIS A 59 11.30 -6.98 22.22
CA HIS A 59 12.36 -5.98 22.42
C HIS A 59 12.50 -5.07 21.19
N HIS A 60 12.34 -5.60 19.97
CA HIS A 60 12.46 -4.83 18.73
C HIS A 60 11.21 -4.01 18.38
N PHE A 61 10.01 -4.51 18.67
CA PHE A 61 8.74 -3.92 18.18
C PHE A 61 7.75 -3.55 19.29
N GLY A 62 7.94 -4.02 20.51
CA GLY A 62 7.11 -3.71 21.66
C GLY A 62 5.78 -4.45 21.73
N SER A 63 5.06 -4.62 20.63
CA SER A 63 3.79 -5.35 20.57
C SER A 63 3.50 -5.90 19.17
N LYS A 64 2.54 -6.84 19.10
CA LYS A 64 2.05 -7.38 17.82
C LYS A 64 1.41 -6.30 16.95
N GLN A 65 0.66 -5.37 17.55
CA GLN A 65 0.04 -4.24 16.85
C GLN A 65 1.10 -3.30 16.27
N LYS A 66 2.16 -3.00 17.01
CA LYS A 66 3.25 -2.18 16.49
C LYS A 66 3.98 -2.89 15.35
N LEU A 67 4.21 -4.20 15.47
CA LEU A 67 4.80 -4.98 14.38
C LEU A 67 3.92 -4.96 13.14
N LEU A 68 2.59 -5.06 13.26
CA LEU A 68 1.65 -4.93 12.15
C LEU A 68 1.82 -3.59 11.43
N LEU A 69 1.82 -2.47 12.17
CA LEU A 69 1.97 -1.14 11.57
C LEU A 69 3.30 -0.98 10.84
N GLU A 70 4.38 -1.55 11.39
CA GLU A 70 5.69 -1.56 10.74
C GLU A 70 5.72 -2.45 9.47
N VAL A 71 4.95 -3.53 9.43
CA VAL A 71 4.77 -4.36 8.23
C VAL A 71 4.06 -3.56 7.13
N LEU A 72 3.04 -2.80 7.48
CA LEU A 72 2.32 -1.95 6.54
C LEU A 72 3.20 -0.80 6.03
N ASP A 73 3.96 -0.16 6.91
CA ASP A 73 4.94 0.87 6.54
C ASP A 73 6.08 0.31 5.66
N TYR A 74 6.58 -0.88 5.97
CA TYR A 74 7.58 -1.58 5.14
C TYR A 74 7.08 -1.80 3.71
N ARG A 75 5.82 -2.16 3.55
CA ARG A 75 5.19 -2.30 2.23
C ARG A 75 5.13 -0.95 1.50
N ASP A 76 4.74 0.13 2.16
CA ASP A 76 4.67 1.46 1.55
C ASP A 76 6.06 1.97 1.14
N GLN A 77 7.07 1.73 1.95
CA GLN A 77 8.47 2.05 1.60
C GLN A 77 8.94 1.24 0.39
N ALA A 78 8.53 -0.01 0.27
CA ALA A 78 8.87 -0.84 -0.89
C ALA A 78 8.27 -0.33 -2.20
N ASP A 79 7.12 0.36 -2.17
CA ASP A 79 6.49 0.93 -3.36
C ASP A 79 7.26 2.12 -3.94
N VAL A 80 8.03 2.80 -3.13
CA VAL A 80 8.78 4.00 -3.54
C VAL A 80 10.30 3.83 -3.49
N GLN A 81 10.80 2.63 -3.15
CA GLN A 81 12.25 2.45 -2.92
C GLN A 81 13.10 2.71 -4.16
N ASP A 82 12.57 2.43 -5.36
CA ASP A 82 13.25 2.59 -6.64
C ASP A 82 13.05 3.99 -7.26
N LEU A 83 12.25 4.86 -6.61
CA LEU A 83 12.06 6.24 -7.03
C LEU A 83 13.16 7.14 -6.47
N GLU A 84 13.71 8.03 -7.28
CA GLU A 84 14.73 9.00 -6.84
C GLU A 84 14.25 9.87 -5.67
N SER A 85 13.00 10.34 -5.76
CA SER A 85 12.37 11.19 -4.74
C SER A 85 11.99 10.44 -3.47
N LYS A 86 11.95 9.10 -3.48
CA LYS A 86 11.35 8.25 -2.41
C LYS A 86 9.90 8.65 -2.09
N ARG A 87 9.18 9.19 -3.06
CA ARG A 87 7.80 9.65 -2.94
C ARG A 87 6.98 9.25 -4.15
N ILE A 88 5.70 9.02 -3.93
CA ILE A 88 4.72 8.82 -5.02
C ILE A 88 4.70 10.07 -5.90
N PRO A 89 4.73 9.93 -7.24
CA PRO A 89 4.65 11.05 -8.17
C PRO A 89 3.31 11.80 -8.06
N TYR A 90 3.33 13.07 -8.43
CA TYR A 90 2.14 13.91 -8.53
C TYR A 90 1.64 14.02 -9.96
N GLY A 91 0.40 14.50 -10.11
CA GLY A 91 -0.19 14.77 -11.43
C GLY A 91 -0.33 13.51 -12.29
N PRO A 92 -0.38 13.64 -13.63
CA PRO A 92 -0.60 12.51 -14.54
C PRO A 92 0.44 11.38 -14.45
N GLU A 93 1.65 11.66 -13.97
CA GLU A 93 2.68 10.65 -13.75
C GLU A 93 2.28 9.62 -12.68
N LEU A 94 1.33 9.95 -11.81
CA LEU A 94 0.77 9.02 -10.86
C LEU A 94 0.15 7.79 -11.54
N PHE A 95 -0.60 7.97 -12.64
CA PHE A 95 -1.21 6.84 -13.35
C PHE A 95 -0.16 5.86 -13.89
N ILE A 96 0.96 6.38 -14.40
CA ILE A 96 2.09 5.56 -14.85
C ILE A 96 2.73 4.83 -13.66
N HIS A 97 2.87 5.50 -12.52
CA HIS A 97 3.40 4.90 -11.31
C HIS A 97 2.53 3.76 -10.79
N LEU A 98 1.21 3.90 -10.81
CA LEU A 98 0.28 2.83 -10.40
C LEU A 98 0.44 1.57 -11.26
N VAL A 99 0.57 1.72 -12.58
CA VAL A 99 0.86 0.59 -13.49
C VAL A 99 2.22 -0.04 -13.17
N LYS A 100 3.27 0.77 -12.99
CA LYS A 100 4.60 0.27 -12.60
C LYS A 100 4.57 -0.46 -11.26
N THR A 101 3.76 -0.01 -10.31
CA THR A 101 3.57 -0.69 -9.03
C THR A 101 2.97 -2.09 -9.23
N ALA A 102 1.99 -2.26 -10.13
CA ALA A 102 1.46 -3.58 -10.46
C ALA A 102 2.53 -4.51 -11.04
N PHE A 103 3.36 -4.01 -11.96
CA PHE A 103 4.48 -4.76 -12.54
C PHE A 103 5.54 -5.18 -11.50
N VAL A 104 5.84 -4.31 -10.53
CA VAL A 104 6.77 -4.66 -9.43
C VAL A 104 6.12 -5.67 -8.49
N ASN A 105 4.82 -5.59 -8.26
CA ASN A 105 4.06 -6.48 -7.39
C ASN A 105 4.10 -7.95 -7.85
N GLU A 106 4.14 -8.22 -9.16
CA GLU A 106 4.30 -9.58 -9.70
C GLU A 106 5.58 -10.29 -9.22
N ARG A 107 6.59 -9.52 -8.81
CA ARG A 107 7.88 -10.05 -8.33
C ARG A 107 7.97 -10.16 -6.81
N ARG A 108 6.92 -9.74 -6.09
CA ARG A 108 6.90 -9.73 -4.62
C ARG A 108 5.56 -10.23 -4.05
N PRO A 109 5.10 -11.44 -4.44
CA PRO A 109 3.78 -11.96 -4.10
C PRO A 109 3.51 -11.97 -2.60
N GLY A 110 4.50 -12.24 -1.76
CA GLY A 110 4.32 -12.27 -0.30
C GLY A 110 3.94 -10.91 0.30
N ILE A 111 4.49 -9.80 -0.23
CA ILE A 111 4.11 -8.44 0.19
C ILE A 111 2.66 -8.14 -0.24
N VAL A 112 2.31 -8.49 -1.47
CA VAL A 112 0.94 -8.29 -2.01
C VAL A 112 -0.06 -9.12 -1.22
N GLN A 113 0.26 -10.39 -0.93
CA GLN A 113 -0.59 -11.27 -0.13
C GLN A 113 -0.82 -10.70 1.27
N ALA A 114 0.23 -10.27 1.97
CA ALA A 114 0.10 -9.68 3.29
C ALA A 114 -0.80 -8.43 3.26
N TYR A 115 -0.61 -7.55 2.27
CA TYR A 115 -1.45 -6.36 2.11
C TYR A 115 -2.92 -6.73 1.85
N THR A 116 -3.19 -7.65 0.92
CA THR A 116 -4.55 -8.07 0.55
C THR A 116 -5.27 -8.68 1.75
N VAL A 117 -4.62 -9.59 2.50
CA VAL A 117 -5.20 -10.22 3.69
C VAL A 117 -5.47 -9.18 4.78
N LEU A 118 -4.47 -8.35 5.11
CA LEU A 118 -4.59 -7.37 6.19
C LEU A 118 -5.59 -6.25 5.86
N SER A 119 -5.73 -5.85 4.59
CA SER A 119 -6.73 -4.87 4.17
C SER A 119 -8.14 -5.43 4.35
N ALA A 120 -8.38 -6.68 3.96
CA ALA A 120 -9.67 -7.34 4.12
C ALA A 120 -10.03 -7.56 5.61
N GLU A 121 -9.09 -8.00 6.45
CA GLU A 121 -9.32 -8.12 7.90
C GLU A 121 -9.64 -6.76 8.56
N SER A 122 -9.05 -5.68 8.05
CA SER A 122 -9.20 -4.33 8.61
C SER A 122 -10.60 -3.71 8.44
N VAL A 123 -11.51 -4.37 7.69
CA VAL A 123 -12.93 -3.97 7.63
C VAL A 123 -13.69 -4.38 8.89
N THR A 124 -13.15 -5.32 9.69
CA THR A 124 -13.76 -5.72 10.96
C THR A 124 -13.54 -4.67 12.04
N ASP A 125 -14.52 -4.57 12.97
CA ASP A 125 -14.41 -3.64 14.08
C ASP A 125 -13.20 -3.99 14.98
N ASP A 126 -12.59 -2.96 15.56
CA ASP A 126 -11.44 -3.05 16.47
C ASP A 126 -10.15 -3.65 15.87
N HIS A 127 -10.07 -3.87 14.54
CA HIS A 127 -8.83 -4.32 13.92
C HIS A 127 -7.75 -3.21 13.96
N PRO A 128 -6.55 -3.49 14.49
CA PRO A 128 -5.52 -2.46 14.71
C PRO A 128 -4.98 -1.83 13.41
N GLY A 129 -5.16 -2.46 12.26
CA GLY A 129 -4.80 -1.94 10.94
C GLY A 129 -5.83 -0.97 10.34
N ARG A 130 -7.07 -0.93 10.88
CA ARG A 130 -8.16 -0.13 10.30
C ARG A 130 -7.82 1.35 10.15
N PRO A 131 -7.27 2.06 11.16
CA PRO A 131 -6.91 3.49 11.00
C PRO A 131 -5.87 3.73 9.90
N TYR A 132 -4.93 2.80 9.71
CA TYR A 132 -3.95 2.88 8.63
C TYR A 132 -4.64 2.80 7.26
N PHE A 133 -5.53 1.82 7.02
CA PHE A 133 -6.21 1.66 5.72
C PHE A 133 -7.20 2.79 5.45
N GLU A 134 -7.94 3.28 6.45
CA GLU A 134 -8.82 4.45 6.33
C GLU A 134 -8.03 5.69 5.87
N HIS A 135 -6.90 5.95 6.52
CA HIS A 135 -6.01 7.05 6.13
C HIS A 135 -5.44 6.83 4.72
N ARG A 136 -4.89 5.65 4.45
CA ARG A 136 -4.30 5.32 3.15
C ARG A 136 -5.27 5.51 1.99
N TYR A 137 -6.46 4.93 2.05
CA TYR A 137 -7.46 5.09 0.99
C TYR A 137 -7.94 6.53 0.85
N THR A 138 -7.98 7.30 1.94
CA THR A 138 -8.31 8.73 1.89
C THR A 138 -7.25 9.52 1.13
N VAL A 139 -5.97 9.30 1.43
CA VAL A 139 -4.85 9.96 0.75
C VAL A 139 -4.79 9.54 -0.72
N LEU A 140 -4.81 8.24 -1.01
CA LEU A 140 -4.71 7.75 -2.39
C LEU A 140 -5.87 8.23 -3.28
N ARG A 141 -7.12 8.24 -2.78
CA ARG A 141 -8.25 8.79 -3.56
C ARG A 141 -8.06 10.26 -3.88
N LYS A 142 -7.55 11.02 -2.91
CA LYS A 142 -7.25 12.44 -3.12
C LYS A 142 -6.15 12.62 -4.16
N ASP A 143 -5.04 11.89 -4.05
CA ASP A 143 -3.91 12.01 -4.97
C ASP A 143 -4.33 11.66 -6.41
N VAL A 144 -5.15 10.62 -6.58
CA VAL A 144 -5.69 10.24 -7.90
C VAL A 144 -6.68 11.30 -8.42
N ALA A 145 -7.50 11.91 -7.56
CA ALA A 145 -8.40 12.99 -7.98
C ALA A 145 -7.61 14.23 -8.40
N ASP A 146 -6.58 14.61 -7.65
CA ASP A 146 -5.69 15.72 -8.00
C ASP A 146 -4.99 15.45 -9.35
N ALA A 147 -4.55 14.20 -9.59
CA ALA A 147 -3.95 13.81 -10.87
C ALA A 147 -4.93 13.91 -12.04
N PHE A 148 -6.21 13.57 -11.84
CA PHE A 148 -7.25 13.79 -12.85
C PHE A 148 -7.48 15.28 -13.11
N ALA A 149 -7.53 16.11 -12.07
CA ALA A 149 -7.70 17.56 -12.24
C ALA A 149 -6.56 18.16 -13.08
N ASP A 150 -5.32 17.80 -12.78
CA ASP A 150 -4.14 18.23 -13.55
C ASP A 150 -4.19 17.72 -15.01
N LEU A 151 -4.58 16.48 -15.23
CA LEU A 151 -4.69 15.90 -16.56
C LEU A 151 -5.79 16.58 -17.38
N CYS A 152 -6.97 16.82 -16.79
CA CYS A 152 -8.06 17.54 -17.43
C CYS A 152 -7.62 18.96 -17.82
N ALA A 153 -6.88 19.65 -16.95
CA ALA A 153 -6.37 21.00 -17.23
C ALA A 153 -5.36 20.99 -18.41
N GLN A 154 -4.47 19.99 -18.46
CA GLN A 154 -3.50 19.83 -19.55
C GLN A 154 -4.17 19.54 -20.92
N GLU A 155 -5.22 18.73 -20.91
CA GLU A 155 -5.99 18.35 -22.09
C GLU A 155 -7.05 19.41 -22.49
N GLY A 156 -7.21 20.48 -21.72
CA GLY A 156 -8.22 21.52 -21.96
C GLY A 156 -9.65 21.04 -21.76
N VAL A 157 -9.84 19.99 -20.95
CA VAL A 157 -11.13 19.37 -20.63
C VAL A 157 -11.62 19.93 -19.29
N ARG A 158 -12.92 20.27 -19.21
CA ARG A 158 -13.50 20.59 -17.92
C ARG A 158 -13.57 19.32 -17.07
N GLU A 159 -13.07 19.41 -15.83
CA GLU A 159 -13.12 18.29 -14.89
C GLU A 159 -14.56 17.79 -14.69
N PRO A 160 -14.85 16.52 -14.99
CA PRO A 160 -16.19 15.98 -14.85
C PRO A 160 -16.51 15.61 -13.39
N ALA A 161 -17.80 15.62 -13.03
CA ALA A 161 -18.27 15.18 -11.71
C ALA A 161 -17.94 13.72 -11.37
N THR A 162 -17.56 12.92 -12.39
CA THR A 162 -17.20 11.50 -12.24
C THR A 162 -15.80 11.26 -11.67
N VAL A 163 -14.94 12.28 -11.52
CA VAL A 163 -13.56 12.13 -11.03
C VAL A 163 -13.49 11.40 -9.69
N ALA A 164 -14.38 11.72 -8.74
CA ALA A 164 -14.39 11.06 -7.44
C ALA A 164 -14.68 9.55 -7.57
N ALA A 165 -15.63 9.17 -8.42
CA ALA A 165 -15.95 7.76 -8.70
C ALA A 165 -14.81 7.06 -9.46
N ALA A 166 -14.21 7.72 -10.45
CA ALA A 166 -13.06 7.22 -11.20
C ALA A 166 -11.85 6.96 -10.28
N SER A 167 -11.58 7.87 -9.35
CA SER A 167 -10.50 7.71 -8.37
C SER A 167 -10.71 6.50 -7.47
N ALA A 168 -11.93 6.30 -6.96
CA ALA A 168 -12.27 5.10 -6.19
C ALA A 168 -12.20 3.83 -7.04
N ALA A 169 -12.65 3.89 -8.31
CA ALA A 169 -12.64 2.75 -9.23
C ALA A 169 -11.20 2.27 -9.55
N ILE A 170 -10.25 3.19 -9.76
CA ILE A 170 -8.84 2.82 -9.99
C ILE A 170 -8.30 2.00 -8.81
N LEU A 171 -8.50 2.46 -7.58
CA LEU A 171 -8.02 1.74 -6.40
C LEU A 171 -8.72 0.38 -6.25
N ALA A 172 -10.05 0.34 -6.45
CA ALA A 172 -10.84 -0.88 -6.37
C ALA A 172 -10.40 -1.93 -7.39
N VAL A 173 -10.09 -1.50 -8.62
CA VAL A 173 -9.59 -2.40 -9.68
C VAL A 173 -8.21 -2.94 -9.31
N MET A 174 -7.30 -2.10 -8.82
CA MET A 174 -5.97 -2.56 -8.40
C MET A 174 -6.04 -3.59 -7.27
N ASP A 175 -6.84 -3.34 -6.24
CA ASP A 175 -7.02 -4.27 -5.12
C ASP A 175 -7.68 -5.57 -5.59
N GLY A 176 -8.72 -5.49 -6.42
CA GLY A 176 -9.42 -6.65 -6.97
C GLY A 176 -8.54 -7.51 -7.90
N LEU A 177 -7.72 -6.88 -8.73
CA LEU A 177 -6.79 -7.60 -9.61
C LEU A 177 -5.67 -8.27 -8.83
N GLN A 178 -5.14 -7.65 -7.76
CA GLN A 178 -4.17 -8.29 -6.87
C GLN A 178 -4.75 -9.55 -6.23
N LEU A 179 -5.98 -9.51 -5.75
CA LEU A 179 -6.65 -10.68 -5.19
C LEU A 179 -6.81 -11.79 -6.23
N GLN A 180 -7.29 -11.48 -7.44
CA GLN A 180 -7.48 -12.47 -8.51
C GLN A 180 -6.14 -13.07 -8.95
N TRP A 181 -5.12 -12.25 -9.09
CA TRP A 181 -3.76 -12.71 -9.43
C TRP A 181 -3.17 -13.63 -8.37
N LEU A 182 -3.31 -13.32 -7.08
CA LEU A 182 -2.86 -14.19 -5.99
C LEU A 182 -3.53 -15.57 -6.01
N LEU A 183 -4.80 -15.63 -6.44
CA LEU A 183 -5.57 -16.88 -6.55
C LEU A 183 -5.21 -17.66 -7.81
N HIS A 184 -4.93 -16.99 -8.91
CA HIS A 184 -4.69 -17.59 -10.23
C HIS A 184 -3.58 -16.83 -10.99
N PRO A 185 -2.31 -16.93 -10.56
CA PRO A 185 -1.19 -16.17 -11.16
C PRO A 185 -0.90 -16.54 -12.62
N ASP A 186 -1.28 -17.74 -13.04
CA ASP A 186 -1.11 -18.20 -14.43
C ASP A 186 -2.23 -17.73 -15.37
N VAL A 187 -3.27 -17.09 -14.84
CA VAL A 187 -4.46 -16.65 -15.61
C VAL A 187 -4.57 -15.14 -15.67
N VAL A 188 -4.23 -14.46 -14.57
CA VAL A 188 -4.32 -13.00 -14.44
C VAL A 188 -2.93 -12.40 -14.56
N GLU A 189 -2.69 -11.67 -15.65
CA GLU A 189 -1.49 -10.85 -15.81
C GLU A 189 -1.75 -9.51 -15.13
N LEU A 190 -1.24 -9.36 -13.91
CA LEU A 190 -1.58 -8.25 -13.01
C LEU A 190 -1.25 -6.89 -13.62
N ALA A 191 -0.06 -6.73 -14.21
CA ALA A 191 0.39 -5.48 -14.78
C ALA A 191 -0.46 -5.08 -16.00
N ASP A 192 -0.68 -5.99 -16.93
CA ASP A 192 -1.42 -5.74 -18.17
C ASP A 192 -2.91 -5.44 -17.90
N ALA A 193 -3.53 -6.20 -17.00
CA ALA A 193 -4.90 -5.96 -16.56
C ALA A 193 -5.06 -4.61 -15.85
N THR A 194 -4.08 -4.24 -15.01
CA THR A 194 -4.05 -2.94 -14.32
C THR A 194 -3.88 -1.79 -15.32
N GLU A 195 -2.94 -1.91 -16.28
CA GLU A 195 -2.76 -0.89 -17.32
C GLU A 195 -4.02 -0.70 -18.14
N PHE A 196 -4.63 -1.79 -18.61
CA PHE A 196 -5.88 -1.75 -19.37
C PHE A 196 -6.98 -1.00 -18.61
N ALA A 197 -7.19 -1.35 -17.33
CA ALA A 197 -8.24 -0.77 -16.52
C ALA A 197 -7.99 0.72 -16.23
N ILE A 198 -6.79 1.11 -15.83
CA ILE A 198 -6.44 2.51 -15.57
C ILE A 198 -6.61 3.33 -16.84
N ARG A 199 -6.10 2.84 -17.98
CA ARG A 199 -6.25 3.52 -19.29
C ARG A 199 -7.71 3.69 -19.69
N ALA A 200 -8.55 2.67 -19.49
CA ALA A 200 -9.98 2.74 -19.77
C ALA A 200 -10.68 3.79 -18.90
N ILE A 201 -10.40 3.82 -17.60
CA ILE A 201 -10.99 4.79 -16.66
C ILE A 201 -10.51 6.22 -17.00
N VAL A 202 -9.23 6.42 -17.26
CA VAL A 202 -8.68 7.74 -17.66
C VAL A 202 -9.34 8.22 -18.94
N ASN A 203 -9.47 7.36 -19.95
CA ASN A 203 -10.14 7.72 -21.21
C ASN A 203 -11.61 8.06 -20.99
N ALA A 204 -12.32 7.35 -20.12
CA ALA A 204 -13.72 7.64 -19.80
C ALA A 204 -13.91 9.00 -19.11
N VAL A 205 -12.94 9.45 -18.33
CA VAL A 205 -12.93 10.79 -17.71
C VAL A 205 -12.66 11.88 -18.75
N LEU A 206 -11.66 11.67 -19.62
CA LEU A 206 -11.27 12.68 -20.63
C LEU A 206 -12.26 12.77 -21.80
N LYS A 207 -12.87 11.65 -22.18
CA LYS A 207 -13.79 11.53 -23.31
C LYS A 207 -15.02 10.75 -22.86
N PRO A 208 -15.96 11.38 -22.12
CA PRO A 208 -17.15 10.69 -21.69
C PRO A 208 -17.90 10.13 -22.89
N GLY A 209 -18.11 8.82 -22.89
CA GLY A 209 -18.95 8.14 -23.88
C GLY A 209 -20.43 8.41 -23.63
N PRO A 210 -21.35 7.87 -24.50
CA PRO A 210 -22.75 7.90 -24.23
C PRO A 210 -23.03 7.29 -22.84
N GLU A 211 -23.89 7.95 -22.06
CA GLU A 211 -24.34 7.40 -20.77
C GLU A 211 -24.87 5.99 -20.99
N LEU A 212 -24.37 5.02 -20.24
CA LEU A 212 -25.02 3.73 -20.13
C LEU A 212 -26.41 4.03 -19.59
N ALA A 213 -27.43 3.86 -20.44
CA ALA A 213 -28.82 4.06 -20.07
C ALA A 213 -29.02 3.46 -18.68
N SER A 214 -29.57 4.22 -17.78
CA SER A 214 -29.65 3.91 -16.35
C SER A 214 -30.50 2.66 -16.12
N TYR A 215 -29.88 1.49 -16.21
CA TYR A 215 -30.50 0.22 -15.78
C TYR A 215 -30.81 0.16 -14.29
N VAL A 216 -30.44 1.21 -13.52
CA VAL A 216 -30.46 1.20 -12.05
C VAL A 216 -31.52 2.15 -11.46
N HIS A 217 -32.15 3.00 -12.26
CA HIS A 217 -33.09 4.01 -11.73
C HIS A 217 -34.58 3.75 -12.02
N ASP A 218 -34.93 2.62 -12.64
CA ASP A 218 -36.32 2.23 -12.92
C ASP A 218 -36.82 1.08 -12.02
N SER A 219 -36.34 1.00 -10.76
CA SER A 219 -36.80 0.00 -9.77
C SER A 219 -37.42 0.67 -8.54
#